data_661e211a9d32ff79c608f0bfd8dcb13d
#
_entry.id   661e211a9d32ff79c608f0bfd8dcb13d
#
_cell.length_a   1.000
_cell.length_b   1.000
_cell.length_c   1.000
_cell.angle_alpha   90.00
_cell.angle_beta   90.00
_cell.angle_gamma   90.00
#
_symmetry.space_group_name_H-M   'P 1'
#
loop_
_entity.id
_entity.type
_entity.pdbx_description
1 polymer ?
#
loop_
_entity_poly.entity_id
_entity_poly.type
_entity_poly.pdbx_seq_one_letter_code
_entity_poly.pdbx_strand_id
1 'polypeptide(L)' 'MTNACFRCKGDYQRSITTYCADTGKRMIVVRNVPCLECKICGGIAYEDVVSTRLDDIIKHFSDLMIELAVVDYTDSKTA' A
#
# COMPACT_ATOMS: atom_id res chain seq x y z
N MET A 1 16.85 8.75 10.06
CA MET A 1 15.76 9.01 9.09
C MET A 1 14.57 9.61 9.81
N THR A 2 14.05 10.69 9.30
CA THR A 2 12.94 11.36 9.97
C THR A 2 11.62 10.75 9.52
N ASN A 3 10.67 10.63 10.44
CA ASN A 3 9.32 10.20 10.15
C ASN A 3 8.37 11.37 10.03
N ALA A 4 8.91 12.52 9.67
CA ALA A 4 8.08 13.72 9.55
C ALA A 4 7.48 13.81 8.15
N CYS A 5 6.22 14.25 8.09
CA CYS A 5 5.55 14.50 6.83
C CYS A 5 6.17 15.72 6.16
N PHE A 6 6.64 15.56 4.93
CA PHE A 6 7.29 16.69 4.25
C PHE A 6 6.30 17.76 3.79
N ARG A 7 5.01 17.50 3.85
CA ARG A 7 3.97 18.48 3.45
C ARG A 7 3.66 19.44 4.59
N CYS A 8 3.45 18.93 5.79
CA CYS A 8 3.07 19.74 6.95
C CYS A 8 4.04 19.58 8.10
N LYS A 9 5.05 18.74 7.95
CA LYS A 9 6.07 18.45 8.96
C LYS A 9 5.50 17.88 10.26
N GLY A 10 4.30 17.30 10.18
CA GLY A 10 3.73 16.60 11.31
C GLY A 10 4.36 15.23 11.49
N ASP A 11 4.16 14.63 12.63
CA ASP A 11 4.68 13.29 12.90
C ASP A 11 3.81 12.22 12.28
N TYR A 12 4.45 11.16 11.80
CA TYR A 12 3.75 9.97 11.33
C TYR A 12 3.44 9.03 12.49
N GLN A 13 2.35 8.30 12.35
CA GLN A 13 2.01 7.19 13.23
C GLN A 13 1.72 5.96 12.39
N ARG A 14 1.90 4.79 12.97
CA ARG A 14 1.61 3.55 12.28
C ARG A 14 0.11 3.38 12.11
N SER A 15 -0.30 2.93 10.94
CA SER A 15 -1.71 2.73 10.63
C SER A 15 -1.87 1.59 9.64
N ILE A 16 -3.10 1.25 9.34
CA ILE A 16 -3.44 0.22 8.35
C ILE A 16 -4.40 0.84 7.36
N THR A 17 -4.16 0.60 6.09
CA THR A 17 -5.03 1.14 5.04
C THR A 17 -5.27 0.09 3.95
N THR A 18 -6.13 0.44 3.01
CA THR A 18 -6.40 -0.36 1.84
C THR A 18 -5.76 0.32 0.64
N TYR A 19 -4.96 -0.43 -0.11
CA TYR A 19 -4.28 0.07 -1.29
C TYR A 19 -5.00 -0.45 -2.54
N CYS A 20 -5.36 0.46 -3.44
CA CYS A 20 -6.03 0.12 -4.68
C CYS A 20 -5.13 0.48 -5.85
N ALA A 21 -4.88 -0.49 -6.73
CA ALA A 21 -4.10 -0.26 -7.92
C ALA A 21 -5.00 -0.49 -9.13
N ASP A 22 -5.21 0.56 -9.92
CA ASP A 22 -5.99 0.49 -11.15
C ASP A 22 -5.03 0.50 -12.33
N THR A 23 -4.99 -0.60 -13.07
CA THR A 23 -4.10 -0.74 -14.23
C THR A 23 -4.84 -0.54 -15.55
N GLY A 24 -5.99 0.12 -15.51
CA GLY A 24 -6.80 0.38 -16.71
C GLY A 24 -7.87 -0.67 -16.92
N LYS A 25 -7.48 -1.90 -17.11
CA LYS A 25 -8.42 -3.01 -17.32
C LYS A 25 -8.62 -3.86 -16.08
N ARG A 26 -7.79 -3.67 -15.07
CA ARG A 26 -7.80 -4.50 -13.87
C ARG A 26 -7.70 -3.62 -12.66
N MET A 27 -8.32 -4.08 -11.60
CA MET A 27 -8.21 -3.41 -10.31
C MET A 27 -7.75 -4.42 -9.28
N ILE A 28 -6.70 -4.06 -8.56
CA ILE A 28 -6.15 -4.89 -7.50
C ILE A 28 -6.29 -4.13 -6.20
N VAL A 29 -6.99 -4.73 -5.24
CA VAL A 29 -7.20 -4.14 -3.93
C VAL A 29 -6.41 -4.95 -2.92
N VAL A 30 -5.50 -4.29 -2.21
CA VAL A 30 -4.72 -4.93 -1.17
C VAL A 30 -5.19 -4.38 0.18
N ARG A 31 -5.66 -5.24 1.04
CA ARG A 31 -6.21 -4.86 2.34
C ARG A 31 -5.17 -5.06 3.43
N ASN A 32 -5.38 -4.37 4.55
CA ASN A 32 -4.51 -4.48 5.73
C ASN A 32 -3.05 -4.14 5.43
N VAL A 33 -2.85 -3.10 4.62
CA VAL A 33 -1.52 -2.65 4.26
C VAL A 33 -0.98 -1.75 5.38
N PRO A 34 0.17 -2.11 5.98
CA PRO A 34 0.77 -1.23 6.99
C PRO A 34 1.27 0.05 6.32
N CYS A 35 0.99 1.16 6.96
CA CYS A 35 1.36 2.45 6.43
C CYS A 35 1.70 3.41 7.55
N LEU A 36 2.15 4.60 7.15
CA LEU A 36 2.41 5.70 8.07
C LEU A 36 1.42 6.80 7.75
N GLU A 37 0.70 7.24 8.76
CA GLU A 37 -0.30 8.29 8.60
C GLU A 37 0.15 9.53 9.36
N CYS A 38 0.13 10.68 8.70
CA CYS A 38 0.46 11.94 9.36
C CYS A 38 -0.64 12.30 10.35
N LYS A 39 -0.25 12.61 11.58
CA LYS A 39 -1.20 12.96 12.63
C LYS A 39 -1.91 14.28 12.40
N ILE A 40 -1.36 15.13 11.55
CA ILE A 40 -1.86 16.48 11.35
C ILE A 40 -2.70 16.58 10.08
N CYS A 41 -2.14 16.20 8.93
CA CYS A 41 -2.86 16.34 7.66
C CYS A 41 -3.52 15.06 7.19
N GLY A 42 -3.28 13.94 7.85
CA GLY A 42 -3.86 12.65 7.45
C GLY A 42 -3.23 12.03 6.21
N GLY A 43 -2.12 12.58 5.73
CA GLY A 43 -1.44 12.03 4.56
C GLY A 43 -0.88 10.65 4.83
N ILE A 44 -0.94 9.79 3.81
CA ILE A 44 -0.49 8.41 3.92
C ILE A 44 0.86 8.26 3.23
N ALA A 45 1.77 7.55 3.89
CA ALA A 45 3.07 7.20 3.31
C ALA A 45 3.33 5.72 3.55
N TYR A 46 4.11 5.12 2.66
CA TYR A 46 4.48 3.72 2.78
C TYR A 46 6.00 3.61 2.95
N GLU A 47 6.42 2.68 3.80
CA GLU A 47 7.83 2.37 3.93
C GLU A 47 8.31 1.64 2.67
N ASP A 48 9.62 1.71 2.40
CA ASP A 48 10.18 1.10 1.18
C ASP A 48 9.88 -0.39 1.10
N VAL A 49 9.95 -1.09 2.21
CA VAL A 49 9.66 -2.52 2.26
C VAL A 49 8.21 -2.78 1.83
N VAL A 50 7.30 -1.95 2.30
CA VAL A 50 5.87 -2.10 1.96
C VAL A 50 5.64 -1.76 0.50
N SER A 51 6.25 -0.70 -0.01
CA SER A 51 6.12 -0.32 -1.42
C SER A 51 6.61 -1.42 -2.34
N THR A 52 7.76 -2.00 -2.04
CA THR A 52 8.32 -3.09 -2.84
C THR A 52 7.39 -4.29 -2.85
N ARG A 53 6.83 -4.62 -1.70
CA ARG A 53 5.92 -5.75 -1.59
C ARG A 53 4.62 -5.51 -2.35
N LEU A 54 4.11 -4.30 -2.31
CA LEU A 54 2.91 -3.95 -3.07
C LEU A 54 3.16 -4.09 -4.56
N ASP A 55 4.31 -3.65 -5.05
CA ASP A 55 4.67 -3.81 -6.45
C ASP A 55 4.72 -5.28 -6.85
N ASP A 56 5.29 -6.13 -6.01
CA ASP A 56 5.36 -7.56 -6.28
C ASP A 56 3.96 -8.19 -6.34
N ILE A 57 3.10 -7.81 -5.42
CA ILE A 57 1.72 -8.30 -5.40
C ILE A 57 0.99 -7.88 -6.67
N ILE A 58 1.12 -6.61 -7.05
CA ILE A 58 0.45 -6.09 -8.23
C ILE A 58 0.94 -6.80 -9.49
N LYS A 59 2.24 -6.99 -9.62
CA LYS A 59 2.80 -7.70 -10.77
C LYS A 59 2.30 -9.13 -10.86
N HIS A 60 2.24 -9.80 -9.72
CA HIS A 60 1.78 -11.18 -9.67
C HIS A 60 0.34 -11.30 -10.18
N PHE A 61 -0.55 -10.46 -9.68
CA PHE A 61 -1.96 -10.53 -10.08
C PHE A 61 -2.20 -9.96 -11.46
N SER A 62 -1.36 -9.04 -11.93
CA SER A 62 -1.45 -8.57 -13.32
C SER A 62 -1.16 -9.69 -14.30
N ASP A 63 -0.19 -10.55 -13.98
CA ASP A 63 0.17 -11.68 -14.84
C ASP A 63 -0.93 -12.74 -14.89
N LEU A 64 -1.79 -12.79 -13.88
CA LEU A 64 -2.87 -13.77 -13.82
C LEU A 64 -4.09 -13.38 -14.64
N MET A 65 -4.09 -12.19 -15.25
CA MET A 65 -5.19 -11.71 -16.08
C MET A 65 -6.53 -11.65 -15.35
N ILE A 66 -6.50 -11.36 -14.09
CA ILE A 66 -7.69 -11.22 -13.25
C ILE A 66 -8.18 -9.77 -13.33
N GLU A 67 -9.46 -9.56 -13.63
CA GLU A 67 -10.03 -8.21 -13.76
C GLU A 67 -10.12 -7.50 -12.40
N LEU A 68 -10.50 -8.23 -11.37
CA LEU A 68 -10.61 -7.69 -10.02
C LEU A 68 -10.01 -8.68 -9.04
N ALA A 69 -9.04 -8.23 -8.28
CA ALA A 69 -8.44 -9.06 -7.24
C ALA A 69 -8.50 -8.31 -5.91
N VAL A 70 -8.93 -9.00 -4.87
CA VAL A 70 -8.91 -8.49 -3.50
C VAL A 70 -7.98 -9.37 -2.71
N VAL A 71 -6.91 -8.79 -2.19
CA VAL A 71 -5.83 -9.53 -1.54
C VAL A 71 -5.61 -8.94 -0.15
N ASP A 72 -5.27 -9.78 0.80
CA ASP A 72 -4.86 -9.35 2.12
C ASP A 72 -3.34 -9.28 2.16
N TYR A 73 -2.78 -8.15 2.55
CA TYR A 73 -1.33 -7.96 2.58
C TYR A 73 -0.65 -9.02 3.44
N THR A 74 -1.27 -9.37 4.56
CA THR A 74 -0.69 -10.34 5.48
C THR A 74 -0.73 -11.77 4.96
N ASP A 75 -1.66 -12.08 4.07
CA ASP A 75 -1.81 -13.40 3.47
C ASP A 75 -1.01 -13.58 2.20
N SER A 76 -0.46 -12.52 1.64
CA SER A 76 0.25 -12.58 0.37
C SER A 76 1.76 -12.75 0.54
N LYS A 77 2.20 -13.15 1.70
CA LYS A 77 3.62 -13.29 2.00
C LYS A 77 4.31 -14.37 1.20
N THR A 78 3.55 -15.20 0.54
CA THR A 78 4.09 -16.26 -0.30
C THR A 78 4.39 -15.80 -1.72
N ALA A 79 3.98 -14.61 -2.03
CA ALA A 79 4.18 -14.08 -3.37
C ALA A 79 5.64 -13.85 -3.69
#